data_eac08e79983775caf5cc805ebfc3b085
#
_entry.id   eac08e79983775caf5cc805ebfc3b085
#
_cell.length_a   1.000
_cell.length_b   1.000
_cell.length_c   1.000
_cell.angle_alpha   90.00
_cell.angle_beta   90.00
_cell.angle_gamma   90.00
#
_symmetry.space_group_name_H-M   'P 1'
#
loop_
_entity.id
_entity.type
_entity.pdbx_description
1 polymer ?
#
loop_
_entity_poly.entity_id
_entity_poly.type
_entity_poly.pdbx_seq_one_letter_code
_entity_poly.pdbx_strand_id
1 'polypeptide(L)'
;MNRRQFIYGTAAVAVPVLVGCDNDDEPIVSIDENYPVGPFGATSTAEEVTVGLDLTGKTAMVTGCNSGLGFETMRVLAMRGAHVIGTGRNLEKASKACSSVSGKTTPVALELSDIDSIIEYSDTVKKLGYPIDILVCNAGINTFDELDLVNGIERIFAVNHLGHFVLVNRLMPLLKKSKESRIVHVSSKSAYVQAPKVGIDFDNLRGEGEFDYWAAYGRSKLANALFSIELASRLEGSNVTSNALHPGLVQTNIARNAPVLLRKAFDWFGNLIAKTPEQGAATQVYVSTNPELKGVSGAFFEDCNAVTVSGNNFLFDKPMAERLWIVSEEMTRDYLIDWV
;
A
#
# COMPACT_ATOMS: atom_id res chain seq x y z
N MET A 1 -36.85 -23.87 21.65
CA MET A 1 -37.05 -22.97 20.51
C MET A 1 -35.70 -22.74 19.87
N ASN A 2 -35.50 -23.26 18.64
CA ASN A 2 -34.21 -23.40 17.98
C ASN A 2 -33.68 -22.07 17.41
N ARG A 3 -32.46 -21.69 17.79
CA ARG A 3 -31.70 -20.67 17.08
C ARG A 3 -31.02 -21.34 15.87
N ARG A 4 -31.44 -20.96 14.68
CA ARG A 4 -30.82 -21.36 13.41
C ARG A 4 -29.49 -20.60 13.25
N GLN A 5 -28.37 -21.32 13.30
CA GLN A 5 -27.08 -20.84 12.79
C GLN A 5 -27.18 -20.77 11.27
N PHE A 6 -27.03 -19.56 10.72
CA PHE A 6 -26.80 -19.36 9.30
C PHE A 6 -25.29 -19.51 9.03
N ILE A 7 -24.92 -20.65 8.47
CA ILE A 7 -23.59 -20.88 7.93
C ILE A 7 -23.60 -20.26 6.52
N TYR A 8 -22.87 -19.16 6.32
CA TYR A 8 -22.57 -18.65 4.99
C TYR A 8 -21.43 -19.48 4.42
N GLY A 9 -21.78 -20.43 3.57
CA GLY A 9 -20.83 -21.14 2.74
C GLY A 9 -20.36 -20.24 1.60
N THR A 10 -19.16 -19.67 1.72
CA THR A 10 -18.47 -19.05 0.60
C THR A 10 -17.89 -20.17 -0.26
N ALA A 11 -18.43 -20.34 -1.47
CA ALA A 11 -17.83 -21.21 -2.47
C ALA A 11 -16.49 -20.60 -2.94
N ALA A 12 -15.40 -21.06 -2.37
CA ALA A 12 -14.07 -20.77 -2.86
C ALA A 12 -13.87 -21.53 -4.18
N VAL A 13 -13.85 -20.80 -5.29
CA VAL A 13 -13.34 -21.32 -6.55
C VAL A 13 -11.83 -21.34 -6.46
N ALA A 14 -11.28 -22.48 -6.11
CA ALA A 14 -9.85 -22.71 -6.09
C ALA A 14 -9.32 -22.71 -7.52
N VAL A 15 -8.49 -21.74 -7.86
CA VAL A 15 -7.52 -21.90 -8.95
C VAL A 15 -6.51 -22.93 -8.45
N PRO A 16 -6.31 -24.06 -9.12
CA PRO A 16 -5.36 -25.06 -8.65
C PRO A 16 -3.93 -24.53 -8.81
N VAL A 17 -3.38 -23.97 -7.76
CA VAL A 17 -1.94 -23.93 -7.56
C VAL A 17 -1.59 -25.31 -7.03
N LEU A 18 -1.00 -26.16 -7.87
CA LEU A 18 -0.41 -27.43 -7.44
C LEU A 18 0.83 -27.12 -6.60
N VAL A 19 0.64 -26.94 -5.31
CA VAL A 19 1.69 -26.98 -4.30
C VAL A 19 1.23 -28.02 -3.29
N GLY A 20 2.15 -28.95 -2.97
CA GLY A 20 1.90 -30.08 -2.08
C GLY A 20 1.32 -29.65 -0.74
N CYS A 21 0.33 -30.41 -0.29
CA CYS A 21 -0.43 -30.19 0.94
C CYS A 21 0.38 -30.58 2.16
N ASP A 22 0.68 -29.59 2.99
CA ASP A 22 0.64 -29.74 4.43
C ASP A 22 -0.43 -28.76 4.94
N ASN A 23 -1.58 -29.28 5.35
CA ASN A 23 -2.84 -28.53 5.57
C ASN A 23 -2.93 -27.72 6.88
N ASP A 24 -1.83 -27.57 7.65
CA ASP A 24 -1.88 -26.93 8.98
C ASP A 24 -1.38 -25.48 9.01
N ASP A 25 -0.99 -24.88 7.87
CA ASP A 25 -0.30 -23.59 7.82
C ASP A 25 -0.99 -22.49 6.96
N GLU A 26 -2.24 -22.66 6.53
CA GLU A 26 -2.90 -21.57 5.79
C GLU A 26 -3.16 -20.35 6.70
N PRO A 27 -2.77 -19.14 6.27
CA PRO A 27 -3.00 -17.94 7.06
C PRO A 27 -4.50 -17.69 7.26
N ILE A 28 -4.91 -17.54 8.53
CA ILE A 28 -6.29 -17.18 8.89
C ILE A 28 -6.34 -15.70 9.25
N VAL A 29 -7.15 -14.95 8.52
CA VAL A 29 -7.40 -13.53 8.77
C VAL A 29 -8.59 -13.39 9.71
N SER A 30 -8.42 -12.60 10.77
CA SER A 30 -9.47 -12.28 11.73
C SER A 30 -9.50 -10.79 12.01
N ILE A 31 -10.69 -10.22 12.22
CA ILE A 31 -10.81 -8.81 12.65
C ILE A 31 -10.17 -8.66 14.02
N ASP A 32 -9.35 -7.62 14.18
CA ASP A 32 -8.74 -7.25 15.45
C ASP A 32 -9.68 -6.30 16.21
N GLU A 33 -10.41 -6.85 17.17
CA GLU A 33 -11.38 -6.11 17.99
C GLU A 33 -10.73 -5.10 18.96
N ASN A 34 -9.40 -5.06 19.07
CA ASN A 34 -8.70 -4.00 19.81
C ASN A 34 -8.73 -2.64 19.10
N TYR A 35 -9.14 -2.63 17.84
CA TYR A 35 -9.29 -1.41 17.03
C TYR A 35 -10.78 -1.16 16.71
N PRO A 36 -11.15 0.10 16.38
CA PRO A 36 -12.51 0.41 15.96
C PRO A 36 -12.96 -0.45 14.79
N VAL A 37 -14.11 -1.13 14.95
CA VAL A 37 -14.79 -1.89 13.90
C VAL A 37 -15.93 -1.04 13.36
N GLY A 38 -15.84 -0.67 12.10
CA GLY A 38 -16.84 0.20 11.46
C GLY A 38 -17.94 -0.59 10.72
N PRO A 39 -18.91 0.12 10.12
CA PRO A 39 -19.98 -0.49 9.33
C PRO A 39 -19.52 -0.88 7.91
N PHE A 40 -18.26 -0.62 7.55
CA PHE A 40 -17.73 -0.82 6.21
C PHE A 40 -17.05 -2.18 6.07
N GLY A 41 -17.02 -2.70 4.83
CA GLY A 41 -16.46 -4.02 4.55
C GLY A 41 -16.07 -4.19 3.08
N ALA A 42 -16.00 -5.45 2.64
CA ALA A 42 -15.46 -5.84 1.32
C ALA A 42 -16.14 -5.17 0.12
N THR A 43 -17.41 -4.84 0.22
CA THR A 43 -18.20 -4.22 -0.86
C THR A 43 -18.30 -2.70 -0.78
N SER A 44 -17.81 -2.10 0.31
CA SER A 44 -17.84 -0.64 0.47
C SER A 44 -16.95 0.05 -0.56
N THR A 45 -17.39 1.23 -1.02
CA THR A 45 -16.65 2.06 -1.97
C THR A 45 -15.92 3.20 -1.27
N ALA A 46 -14.92 3.77 -1.94
CA ALA A 46 -14.19 4.92 -1.43
C ALA A 46 -15.09 6.14 -1.17
N GLU A 47 -16.15 6.32 -1.96
CA GLU A 47 -17.14 7.37 -1.72
C GLU A 47 -17.98 7.11 -0.46
N GLU A 48 -18.44 5.87 -0.27
CA GLU A 48 -19.28 5.49 0.89
C GLU A 48 -18.53 5.68 2.21
N VAL A 49 -17.24 5.26 2.29
CA VAL A 49 -16.43 5.39 3.51
C VAL A 49 -16.09 6.83 3.88
N THR A 50 -16.38 7.78 2.99
CA THR A 50 -16.15 9.22 3.20
C THR A 50 -17.42 10.07 3.22
N VAL A 51 -18.61 9.45 3.25
CA VAL A 51 -19.86 10.21 3.32
C VAL A 51 -19.85 11.12 4.55
N GLY A 52 -20.15 12.41 4.33
CA GLY A 52 -20.21 13.41 5.40
C GLY A 52 -18.86 13.96 5.86
N LEU A 53 -17.73 13.49 5.32
CA LEU A 53 -16.42 14.06 5.64
C LEU A 53 -16.15 15.34 4.84
N ASP A 54 -15.59 16.33 5.51
CA ASP A 54 -15.03 17.55 4.92
C ASP A 54 -13.52 17.56 5.13
N LEU A 55 -12.77 17.47 4.02
CA LEU A 55 -11.32 17.52 4.00
C LEU A 55 -10.78 18.89 3.55
N THR A 56 -11.61 19.92 3.56
CA THR A 56 -11.20 21.30 3.24
C THR A 56 -10.04 21.73 4.14
N GLY A 57 -9.00 22.27 3.52
CA GLY A 57 -7.77 22.67 4.22
C GLY A 57 -6.76 21.55 4.47
N LYS A 58 -7.11 20.30 4.16
CA LYS A 58 -6.17 19.17 4.20
C LYS A 58 -5.37 19.05 2.92
N THR A 59 -4.09 18.66 3.04
CA THR A 59 -3.23 18.31 1.91
C THR A 59 -2.97 16.82 1.91
N ALA A 60 -3.32 16.16 0.82
CA ALA A 60 -3.06 14.76 0.59
C ALA A 60 -2.04 14.54 -0.52
N MET A 61 -1.22 13.53 -0.39
CA MET A 61 -0.31 13.04 -1.42
C MET A 61 -0.61 11.58 -1.71
N VAL A 62 -0.72 11.24 -2.99
CA VAL A 62 -0.97 9.86 -3.42
C VAL A 62 0.02 9.49 -4.50
N THR A 63 0.77 8.40 -4.31
CA THR A 63 1.68 7.91 -5.32
C THR A 63 0.95 7.04 -6.35
N GLY A 64 1.27 7.22 -7.66
CA GLY A 64 0.69 6.42 -8.74
C GLY A 64 -0.77 6.75 -9.06
N CYS A 65 -1.12 8.03 -9.22
CA CYS A 65 -2.50 8.50 -9.47
C CYS A 65 -2.98 8.39 -10.92
N ASN A 66 -2.17 7.90 -11.83
CA ASN A 66 -2.53 7.90 -13.25
C ASN A 66 -3.51 6.78 -13.65
N SER A 67 -3.83 5.85 -12.77
CA SER A 67 -4.82 4.77 -13.00
C SER A 67 -5.17 4.02 -11.72
N GLY A 68 -6.22 3.19 -11.78
CA GLY A 68 -6.58 2.22 -10.75
C GLY A 68 -6.85 2.85 -9.38
N LEU A 69 -6.38 2.20 -8.34
CA LEU A 69 -6.63 2.59 -6.94
C LEU A 69 -6.13 4.00 -6.61
N GLY A 70 -4.93 4.36 -7.08
CA GLY A 70 -4.36 5.68 -6.83
C GLY A 70 -5.16 6.80 -7.47
N PHE A 71 -5.70 6.59 -8.68
CA PHE A 71 -6.58 7.54 -9.34
C PHE A 71 -7.88 7.72 -8.55
N GLU A 72 -8.52 6.64 -8.17
CA GLU A 72 -9.77 6.67 -7.40
C GLU A 72 -9.58 7.32 -6.02
N THR A 73 -8.46 7.00 -5.34
CA THR A 73 -8.10 7.65 -4.07
C THR A 73 -7.94 9.16 -4.24
N MET A 74 -7.18 9.60 -5.25
CA MET A 74 -7.03 11.03 -5.57
C MET A 74 -8.38 11.68 -5.83
N ARG A 75 -9.22 11.03 -6.63
CA ARG A 75 -10.54 11.53 -7.02
C ARG A 75 -11.43 11.76 -5.79
N VAL A 76 -11.52 10.77 -4.91
CA VAL A 76 -12.40 10.85 -3.73
C VAL A 76 -11.88 11.85 -2.71
N LEU A 77 -10.57 11.88 -2.43
CA LEU A 77 -10.00 12.87 -1.52
C LEU A 77 -10.20 14.31 -2.03
N ALA A 78 -10.00 14.55 -3.33
CA ALA A 78 -10.25 15.87 -3.93
C ALA A 78 -11.73 16.23 -3.90
N MET A 79 -12.64 15.29 -4.19
CA MET A 79 -14.09 15.45 -4.11
C MET A 79 -14.54 15.85 -2.69
N ARG A 80 -13.87 15.36 -1.65
CA ARG A 80 -14.12 15.73 -0.25
C ARG A 80 -13.44 17.03 0.19
N GLY A 81 -12.80 17.77 -0.72
CA GLY A 81 -12.22 19.10 -0.48
C GLY A 81 -10.73 19.13 -0.18
N ALA A 82 -10.04 17.97 -0.12
CA ALA A 82 -8.59 17.97 0.05
C ALA A 82 -7.86 18.57 -1.16
N HIS A 83 -6.75 19.26 -0.93
CA HIS A 83 -5.77 19.54 -1.97
C HIS A 83 -4.92 18.30 -2.20
N VAL A 84 -5.05 17.63 -3.35
CA VAL A 84 -4.30 16.41 -3.62
C VAL A 84 -3.11 16.65 -4.54
N ILE A 85 -1.91 16.34 -4.07
CA ILE A 85 -0.70 16.27 -4.88
C ILE A 85 -0.65 14.88 -5.51
N GLY A 86 -1.05 14.81 -6.79
CA GLY A 86 -1.17 13.57 -7.53
C GLY A 86 0.09 13.25 -8.34
N THR A 87 0.58 12.03 -8.27
CA THR A 87 1.81 11.66 -8.96
C THR A 87 1.61 10.69 -10.11
N GLY A 88 2.49 10.78 -11.09
CA GLY A 88 2.70 9.82 -12.17
C GLY A 88 4.18 9.75 -12.51
N ARG A 89 4.63 8.69 -13.18
CA ARG A 89 6.03 8.49 -13.57
C ARG A 89 6.63 9.62 -14.44
N ASN A 90 5.80 10.43 -15.03
CA ASN A 90 6.17 11.67 -15.71
C ASN A 90 5.06 12.71 -15.51
N LEU A 91 5.40 13.97 -15.71
CA LEU A 91 4.49 15.10 -15.50
C LEU A 91 3.26 15.06 -16.42
N GLU A 92 3.40 14.57 -17.65
CA GLU A 92 2.29 14.47 -18.62
C GLU A 92 1.18 13.56 -18.07
N LYS A 93 1.55 12.35 -17.59
CA LYS A 93 0.60 11.39 -17.02
C LYS A 93 -0.03 11.90 -15.73
N ALA A 94 0.78 12.55 -14.86
CA ALA A 94 0.29 13.17 -13.65
C ALA A 94 -0.71 14.30 -13.97
N SER A 95 -0.38 15.19 -14.91
CA SER A 95 -1.22 16.31 -15.34
C SER A 95 -2.53 15.84 -15.95
N LYS A 96 -2.50 14.82 -16.82
CA LYS A 96 -3.70 14.24 -17.41
C LYS A 96 -4.64 13.67 -16.35
N ALA A 97 -4.11 12.95 -15.38
CA ALA A 97 -4.90 12.38 -14.30
C ALA A 97 -5.49 13.50 -13.40
N CYS A 98 -4.67 14.44 -12.96
CA CYS A 98 -5.11 15.55 -12.12
C CYS A 98 -6.18 16.41 -12.80
N SER A 99 -6.04 16.73 -14.08
CA SER A 99 -7.00 17.54 -14.83
C SER A 99 -8.36 16.87 -15.07
N SER A 100 -8.44 15.55 -14.94
CA SER A 100 -9.68 14.79 -15.09
C SER A 100 -10.49 14.65 -13.78
N VAL A 101 -9.96 15.16 -12.67
CA VAL A 101 -10.59 15.08 -11.34
C VAL A 101 -11.18 16.44 -10.96
N SER A 102 -12.41 16.43 -10.46
CA SER A 102 -13.02 17.60 -9.85
C SER A 102 -12.42 17.87 -8.46
N GLY A 103 -12.07 19.11 -8.18
CA GLY A 103 -11.44 19.52 -6.92
C GLY A 103 -10.00 20.03 -7.13
N LYS A 104 -9.32 20.33 -6.03
CA LYS A 104 -7.98 20.92 -6.09
C LYS A 104 -6.92 19.83 -6.20
N THR A 105 -6.25 19.75 -7.33
CA THR A 105 -5.13 18.82 -7.56
C THR A 105 -3.88 19.55 -8.06
N THR A 106 -2.70 19.01 -7.74
CA THR A 106 -1.41 19.49 -8.26
C THR A 106 -0.63 18.30 -8.80
N PRO A 107 -0.33 18.25 -10.11
CA PRO A 107 0.45 17.18 -10.69
C PRO A 107 1.94 17.36 -10.40
N VAL A 108 2.62 16.29 -10.00
CA VAL A 108 4.09 16.23 -9.87
C VAL A 108 4.61 14.89 -10.38
N ALA A 109 5.73 14.92 -11.12
CA ALA A 109 6.37 13.69 -11.57
C ALA A 109 7.05 12.97 -10.41
N LEU A 110 6.92 11.63 -10.38
CA LEU A 110 7.60 10.77 -9.41
C LEU A 110 7.84 9.39 -10.04
N GLU A 111 9.10 9.03 -10.24
CA GLU A 111 9.53 7.68 -10.61
C GLU A 111 10.26 7.02 -9.44
N LEU A 112 9.64 6.01 -8.84
CA LEU A 112 10.15 5.36 -7.62
C LEU A 112 11.36 4.44 -7.86
N SER A 113 11.65 4.10 -9.12
CA SER A 113 12.88 3.40 -9.49
C SER A 113 14.09 4.32 -9.66
N ASP A 114 13.88 5.63 -9.58
CA ASP A 114 14.89 6.67 -9.78
C ASP A 114 14.96 7.56 -8.53
N ILE A 115 16.06 7.44 -7.80
CA ILE A 115 16.26 8.17 -6.54
C ILE A 115 16.35 9.69 -6.78
N ASP A 116 16.97 10.12 -7.88
CA ASP A 116 17.03 11.54 -8.22
C ASP A 116 15.63 12.10 -8.45
N SER A 117 14.76 11.35 -9.13
CA SER A 117 13.33 11.71 -9.27
C SER A 117 12.62 11.84 -7.92
N ILE A 118 12.92 10.97 -6.95
CA ILE A 118 12.34 11.06 -5.60
C ILE A 118 12.84 12.31 -4.87
N ILE A 119 14.11 12.66 -5.03
CA ILE A 119 14.71 13.86 -4.44
C ILE A 119 14.05 15.11 -5.04
N GLU A 120 14.01 15.22 -6.37
CA GLU A 120 13.39 16.35 -7.08
C GLU A 120 11.92 16.50 -6.70
N TYR A 121 11.19 15.39 -6.63
CA TYR A 121 9.80 15.37 -6.16
C TYR A 121 9.68 15.94 -4.74
N SER A 122 10.48 15.43 -3.82
CA SER A 122 10.45 15.84 -2.41
C SER A 122 10.76 17.32 -2.27
N ASP A 123 11.72 17.84 -3.02
CA ASP A 123 12.11 19.25 -2.99
C ASP A 123 11.06 20.14 -3.65
N THR A 124 10.40 19.66 -4.70
CA THR A 124 9.26 20.35 -5.33
C THR A 124 8.11 20.49 -4.33
N VAL A 125 7.75 19.40 -3.63
CA VAL A 125 6.69 19.42 -2.62
C VAL A 125 7.06 20.33 -1.45
N LYS A 126 8.31 20.32 -0.98
CA LYS A 126 8.79 21.26 0.07
C LYS A 126 8.62 22.71 -0.35
N LYS A 127 8.89 23.06 -1.63
CA LYS A 127 8.71 24.40 -2.18
C LYS A 127 7.24 24.82 -2.22
N LEU A 128 6.29 23.89 -2.37
CA LEU A 128 4.86 24.19 -2.28
C LEU A 128 4.45 24.68 -0.87
N GLY A 129 5.20 24.30 0.16
CA GLY A 129 5.10 24.84 1.53
C GLY A 129 3.91 24.33 2.34
N TYR A 130 3.10 23.43 1.81
CA TYR A 130 1.96 22.85 2.54
C TYR A 130 2.41 21.81 3.57
N PRO A 131 1.83 21.75 4.78
CA PRO A 131 1.91 20.55 5.61
C PRO A 131 1.22 19.39 4.89
N ILE A 132 1.67 18.16 5.14
CA ILE A 132 1.06 16.97 4.57
C ILE A 132 0.22 16.30 5.65
N ASP A 133 -1.09 16.20 5.44
CA ASP A 133 -2.02 15.55 6.37
C ASP A 133 -2.20 14.07 6.03
N ILE A 134 -2.11 13.71 4.76
CA ILE A 134 -2.32 12.34 4.28
C ILE A 134 -1.22 12.00 3.26
N LEU A 135 -0.52 10.89 3.47
CA LEU A 135 0.42 10.33 2.49
C LEU A 135 0.01 8.89 2.19
N VAL A 136 -0.41 8.62 0.95
CA VAL A 136 -0.76 7.28 0.50
C VAL A 136 0.33 6.73 -0.42
N CYS A 137 1.13 5.80 0.08
CA CYS A 137 2.14 5.03 -0.62
C CYS A 137 1.45 3.91 -1.42
N ASN A 138 0.79 4.29 -2.52
CA ASN A 138 -0.05 3.41 -3.32
C ASN A 138 0.67 2.81 -4.52
N ALA A 139 1.61 3.54 -5.14
CA ALA A 139 2.31 3.06 -6.33
C ALA A 139 2.99 1.71 -6.08
N GLY A 140 2.97 0.87 -7.09
CA GLY A 140 3.65 -0.42 -7.04
C GLY A 140 3.64 -1.10 -8.39
N ILE A 141 4.58 -2.00 -8.56
CA ILE A 141 4.71 -2.84 -9.74
C ILE A 141 4.66 -4.32 -9.34
N ASN A 142 4.21 -5.14 -10.27
CA ASN A 142 4.51 -6.55 -10.35
C ASN A 142 5.00 -6.82 -11.77
N THR A 143 6.18 -7.41 -11.90
CA THR A 143 6.74 -7.81 -13.17
C THR A 143 6.62 -9.33 -13.25
N PHE A 144 6.16 -9.82 -14.39
CA PHE A 144 6.05 -11.26 -14.65
C PHE A 144 7.15 -11.73 -15.60
N ASP A 145 8.17 -10.90 -15.74
CA ASP A 145 9.32 -11.11 -16.61
C ASP A 145 10.50 -11.71 -15.82
N GLU A 146 11.65 -11.85 -16.47
CA GLU A 146 12.91 -12.23 -15.84
C GLU A 146 13.37 -11.21 -14.80
N LEU A 147 14.34 -11.60 -13.99
CA LEU A 147 14.95 -10.72 -13.00
C LEU A 147 15.48 -9.43 -13.66
N ASP A 148 15.03 -8.30 -13.13
CA ASP A 148 15.51 -6.97 -13.50
C ASP A 148 16.01 -6.24 -12.25
N LEU A 149 17.08 -5.49 -12.38
CA LEU A 149 17.74 -4.81 -11.27
C LEU A 149 17.70 -3.29 -11.44
N VAL A 150 17.46 -2.60 -10.34
CA VAL A 150 17.64 -1.16 -10.19
C VAL A 150 18.74 -0.91 -9.17
N ASN A 151 19.84 -0.30 -9.60
CA ASN A 151 21.00 -0.06 -8.76
C ASN A 151 21.51 -1.33 -8.04
N GLY A 152 21.43 -2.48 -8.72
CA GLY A 152 21.87 -3.77 -8.18
C GLY A 152 20.89 -4.42 -7.20
N ILE A 153 19.68 -3.91 -7.07
CA ILE A 153 18.60 -4.45 -6.23
C ILE A 153 17.47 -4.94 -7.12
N GLU A 154 16.83 -6.03 -6.74
CA GLU A 154 15.67 -6.56 -7.44
C GLU A 154 14.59 -5.46 -7.58
N ARG A 155 14.10 -5.27 -8.82
CA ARG A 155 13.31 -4.11 -9.22
C ARG A 155 12.00 -3.96 -8.45
N ILE A 156 11.30 -5.07 -8.15
CA ILE A 156 10.01 -5.00 -7.46
C ILE A 156 10.24 -4.50 -6.02
N PHE A 157 11.29 -4.99 -5.35
CA PHE A 157 11.67 -4.54 -4.02
C PHE A 157 12.15 -3.08 -4.03
N ALA A 158 13.00 -2.72 -5.01
CA ALA A 158 13.50 -1.35 -5.15
C ALA A 158 12.36 -0.33 -5.31
N VAL A 159 11.39 -0.61 -6.20
CA VAL A 159 10.27 0.31 -6.48
C VAL A 159 9.23 0.31 -5.38
N ASN A 160 8.75 -0.90 -4.97
CA ASN A 160 7.62 -1.00 -4.05
C ASN A 160 7.98 -0.61 -2.62
N HIS A 161 9.22 -0.87 -2.19
CA HIS A 161 9.68 -0.61 -0.84
C HIS A 161 10.71 0.53 -0.76
N LEU A 162 11.92 0.38 -1.34
CA LEU A 162 12.99 1.36 -1.12
C LEU A 162 12.64 2.76 -1.63
N GLY A 163 11.97 2.85 -2.79
CA GLY A 163 11.52 4.14 -3.31
C GLY A 163 10.56 4.86 -2.36
N HIS A 164 9.61 4.13 -1.75
CA HIS A 164 8.72 4.69 -0.72
C HIS A 164 9.45 4.95 0.60
N PHE A 165 10.42 4.13 0.97
CA PHE A 165 11.25 4.35 2.17
C PHE A 165 11.96 5.71 2.08
N VAL A 166 12.66 5.98 0.96
CA VAL A 166 13.30 7.28 0.73
C VAL A 166 12.29 8.42 0.70
N LEU A 167 11.17 8.25 -0.02
CA LEU A 167 10.13 9.26 -0.14
C LEU A 167 9.55 9.67 1.21
N VAL A 168 9.14 8.71 2.04
CA VAL A 168 8.57 8.96 3.38
C VAL A 168 9.57 9.68 4.26
N ASN A 169 10.82 9.22 4.30
CA ASN A 169 11.88 9.86 5.10
C ASN A 169 12.10 11.32 4.67
N ARG A 170 12.15 11.60 3.38
CA ARG A 170 12.35 12.96 2.86
C ARG A 170 11.15 13.89 3.09
N LEU A 171 9.94 13.35 3.20
CA LEU A 171 8.70 14.12 3.44
C LEU A 171 8.37 14.25 4.93
N MET A 172 9.06 13.55 5.82
CA MET A 172 8.78 13.53 7.25
C MET A 172 8.69 14.93 7.88
N PRO A 173 9.56 15.91 7.53
CA PRO A 173 9.42 17.27 8.08
C PRO A 173 8.08 17.96 7.71
N LEU A 174 7.50 17.64 6.57
CA LEU A 174 6.19 18.18 6.17
C LEU A 174 5.03 17.44 6.84
N LEU A 175 5.18 16.13 7.06
CA LEU A 175 4.23 15.32 7.81
C LEU A 175 4.18 15.78 9.29
N LYS A 176 5.33 15.99 9.92
CA LYS A 176 5.41 16.51 11.30
C LYS A 176 4.85 17.93 11.46
N LYS A 177 4.74 18.73 10.39
CA LYS A 177 4.13 20.09 10.43
C LYS A 177 2.61 20.08 10.50
N SER A 178 1.94 19.01 10.08
CA SER A 178 0.49 18.90 10.23
C SER A 178 0.11 18.69 11.70
N LYS A 179 -1.13 19.04 12.06
CA LYS A 179 -1.65 18.73 13.40
C LYS A 179 -1.89 17.25 13.63
N GLU A 180 -2.18 16.53 12.55
CA GLU A 180 -2.41 15.09 12.52
C GLU A 180 -2.11 14.61 11.11
N SER A 181 -1.13 13.71 10.97
CA SER A 181 -0.74 13.12 9.69
C SER A 181 -0.93 11.61 9.70
N ARG A 182 -1.33 11.08 8.56
CA ARG A 182 -1.50 9.64 8.34
C ARG A 182 -0.71 9.18 7.14
N ILE A 183 0.15 8.20 7.36
CA ILE A 183 0.88 7.50 6.29
C ILE A 183 0.20 6.16 6.08
N VAL A 184 -0.19 5.87 4.85
CA VAL A 184 -0.90 4.64 4.48
C VAL A 184 -0.09 3.89 3.43
N HIS A 185 0.33 2.67 3.78
CA HIS A 185 1.14 1.82 2.91
C HIS A 185 0.27 0.75 2.25
N VAL A 186 0.15 0.80 0.92
CA VAL A 186 -0.59 -0.22 0.18
C VAL A 186 0.26 -1.47 0.02
N SER A 187 -0.03 -2.45 0.86
CA SER A 187 0.52 -3.79 0.82
C SER A 187 -0.39 -4.73 -0.01
N SER A 188 -0.46 -6.00 0.31
CA SER A 188 -1.27 -7.01 -0.37
C SER A 188 -1.41 -8.25 0.51
N LYS A 189 -2.43 -9.07 0.26
CA LYS A 189 -2.52 -10.45 0.76
C LYS A 189 -1.26 -11.26 0.43
N SER A 190 -0.58 -10.93 -0.68
CA SER A 190 0.69 -11.55 -1.08
C SER A 190 1.79 -11.44 -0.01
N ALA A 191 1.71 -10.45 0.88
CA ALA A 191 2.64 -10.28 2.00
C ALA A 191 2.71 -11.48 2.96
N TYR A 192 1.61 -12.23 3.10
CA TYR A 192 1.54 -13.37 4.01
C TYR A 192 1.17 -14.71 3.33
N VAL A 193 0.81 -14.70 2.02
CA VAL A 193 0.54 -15.94 1.29
C VAL A 193 1.60 -16.27 0.23
N GLN A 194 2.39 -15.31 -0.23
CA GLN A 194 3.36 -15.45 -1.32
C GLN A 194 4.78 -15.01 -0.92
N ALA A 195 4.95 -14.33 0.22
CA ALA A 195 6.28 -14.02 0.71
C ALA A 195 7.09 -15.32 0.90
N PRO A 196 8.42 -15.27 0.67
CA PRO A 196 9.28 -16.42 0.90
C PRO A 196 9.10 -17.00 2.32
N LYS A 197 9.30 -18.32 2.48
CA LYS A 197 9.21 -19.00 3.80
C LYS A 197 10.18 -18.45 4.86
N VAL A 198 11.21 -17.74 4.43
CA VAL A 198 12.17 -17.04 5.31
C VAL A 198 11.78 -15.56 5.55
N GLY A 199 10.63 -15.12 5.01
CA GLY A 199 10.21 -13.72 5.02
C GLY A 199 11.04 -12.88 4.05
N ILE A 200 11.81 -11.92 4.56
CA ILE A 200 12.74 -11.12 3.77
C ILE A 200 14.14 -11.71 3.88
N ASP A 201 14.64 -12.26 2.77
CA ASP A 201 16.03 -12.69 2.67
C ASP A 201 16.93 -11.46 2.45
N PHE A 202 17.49 -10.95 3.54
CA PHE A 202 18.35 -9.77 3.53
C PHE A 202 19.71 -10.00 2.87
N ASP A 203 20.14 -11.25 2.78
CA ASP A 203 21.41 -11.62 2.17
C ASP A 203 21.26 -11.74 0.64
N ASN A 204 20.02 -11.81 0.14
CA ASN A 204 19.70 -11.90 -1.29
C ASN A 204 18.62 -10.90 -1.76
N LEU A 205 18.82 -9.63 -1.50
CA LEU A 205 17.95 -8.56 -2.04
C LEU A 205 18.17 -8.32 -3.55
N ARG A 206 19.21 -8.90 -4.12
CA ARG A 206 19.48 -8.89 -5.58
C ARG A 206 18.64 -9.89 -6.34
N GLY A 207 18.09 -10.92 -5.65
CA GLY A 207 17.31 -11.99 -6.27
C GLY A 207 18.17 -12.97 -7.07
N GLU A 208 19.41 -13.23 -6.60
CA GLU A 208 20.31 -14.19 -7.23
C GLU A 208 19.75 -15.62 -7.17
N GLY A 209 20.05 -16.43 -8.17
CA GLY A 209 19.58 -17.82 -8.29
C GLY A 209 18.30 -17.91 -9.13
N GLU A 210 17.44 -18.87 -8.82
CA GLU A 210 16.14 -19.05 -9.48
C GLU A 210 15.18 -17.93 -9.04
N PHE A 211 14.78 -17.08 -10.00
CA PHE A 211 13.91 -15.95 -9.73
C PHE A 211 12.43 -16.34 -9.80
N ASP A 212 11.74 -16.22 -8.66
CA ASP A 212 10.28 -16.35 -8.56
C ASP A 212 9.64 -14.96 -8.38
N TYR A 213 8.98 -14.48 -9.40
CA TYR A 213 8.30 -13.18 -9.38
C TYR A 213 7.13 -13.11 -8.37
N TRP A 214 6.48 -14.24 -8.02
CA TRP A 214 5.45 -14.26 -7.00
C TRP A 214 6.05 -14.05 -5.62
N ALA A 215 7.13 -14.75 -5.32
CA ALA A 215 7.88 -14.58 -4.07
C ALA A 215 8.50 -13.18 -3.98
N ALA A 216 9.04 -12.63 -5.07
CA ALA A 216 9.58 -11.28 -5.12
C ALA A 216 8.50 -10.22 -4.84
N TYR A 217 7.32 -10.36 -5.46
CA TYR A 217 6.19 -9.48 -5.17
C TYR A 217 5.71 -9.63 -3.72
N GLY A 218 5.53 -10.86 -3.23
CA GLY A 218 5.16 -11.15 -1.84
C GLY A 218 6.14 -10.53 -0.86
N ARG A 219 7.45 -10.70 -1.08
CA ARG A 219 8.53 -10.06 -0.31
C ARG A 219 8.40 -8.54 -0.28
N SER A 220 8.16 -7.91 -1.43
CA SER A 220 8.02 -6.45 -1.50
C SER A 220 6.79 -5.93 -0.74
N LYS A 221 5.69 -6.70 -0.74
CA LYS A 221 4.47 -6.35 -0.02
C LYS A 221 4.58 -6.62 1.48
N LEU A 222 5.31 -7.67 1.87
CA LEU A 222 5.71 -7.88 3.26
C LEU A 222 6.58 -6.71 3.76
N ALA A 223 7.56 -6.27 2.95
CA ALA A 223 8.38 -5.11 3.28
C ALA A 223 7.55 -3.84 3.50
N ASN A 224 6.51 -3.59 2.70
CA ASN A 224 5.62 -2.44 2.91
C ASN A 224 4.86 -2.50 4.25
N ALA A 225 4.41 -3.69 4.66
CA ALA A 225 3.73 -3.88 5.95
C ALA A 225 4.70 -3.71 7.12
N LEU A 226 5.87 -4.36 7.06
CA LEU A 226 6.89 -4.28 8.09
C LEU A 226 7.47 -2.86 8.22
N PHE A 227 7.66 -2.15 7.10
CA PHE A 227 8.05 -0.73 7.11
C PHE A 227 7.03 0.11 7.88
N SER A 228 5.74 -0.11 7.65
CA SER A 228 4.68 0.61 8.37
C SER A 228 4.72 0.35 9.88
N ILE A 229 4.96 -0.88 10.31
CA ILE A 229 5.04 -1.27 11.72
C ILE A 229 6.23 -0.62 12.39
N GLU A 230 7.42 -0.70 11.79
CA GLU A 230 8.62 -0.09 12.36
C GLU A 230 8.51 1.44 12.39
N LEU A 231 7.98 2.04 11.31
CA LEU A 231 7.74 3.48 11.25
C LEU A 231 6.75 3.93 12.33
N ALA A 232 5.70 3.17 12.59
CA ALA A 232 4.75 3.44 13.68
C ALA A 232 5.44 3.44 15.04
N SER A 233 6.33 2.48 15.30
CA SER A 233 7.13 2.42 16.53
C SER A 233 8.03 3.65 16.68
N ARG A 234 8.73 4.05 15.62
CA ARG A 234 9.62 5.22 15.61
C ARG A 234 8.89 6.56 15.73
N LEU A 235 7.61 6.59 15.40
CA LEU A 235 6.75 7.77 15.48
C LEU A 235 5.89 7.80 16.74
N GLU A 236 6.09 6.88 17.69
CA GLU A 236 5.33 6.85 18.94
C GLU A 236 5.41 8.19 19.66
N GLY A 237 4.25 8.66 20.14
CA GLY A 237 4.13 9.98 20.80
C GLY A 237 4.14 11.18 19.85
N SER A 238 4.29 10.99 18.55
CA SER A 238 4.20 12.06 17.54
C SER A 238 2.77 12.26 17.03
N ASN A 239 2.59 13.28 16.20
CA ASN A 239 1.34 13.56 15.49
C ASN A 239 1.18 12.80 14.17
N VAL A 240 2.07 11.88 13.86
CA VAL A 240 2.10 11.11 12.60
C VAL A 240 1.84 9.64 12.90
N THR A 241 0.89 9.04 12.21
CA THR A 241 0.59 7.60 12.30
C THR A 241 0.96 6.88 11.01
N SER A 242 1.26 5.59 11.10
CA SER A 242 1.60 4.74 9.97
C SER A 242 0.82 3.43 10.04
N ASN A 243 0.08 3.11 8.97
CA ASN A 243 -0.68 1.86 8.87
C ASN A 243 -0.51 1.25 7.48
N ALA A 244 -0.62 -0.06 7.40
CA ALA A 244 -0.58 -0.80 6.13
C ALA A 244 -1.92 -1.46 5.84
N LEU A 245 -2.13 -1.86 4.57
CA LEU A 245 -3.38 -2.51 4.18
C LEU A 245 -3.24 -3.44 2.97
N HIS A 246 -4.22 -4.35 2.86
CA HIS A 246 -4.55 -5.06 1.63
C HIS A 246 -5.82 -4.44 1.00
N PRO A 247 -5.79 -4.02 -0.28
CA PRO A 247 -6.94 -3.37 -0.93
C PRO A 247 -8.02 -4.36 -1.42
N GLY A 248 -7.78 -5.66 -1.31
CA GLY A 248 -8.55 -6.70 -1.96
C GLY A 248 -7.96 -7.12 -3.31
N LEU A 249 -8.54 -8.13 -3.93
CA LEU A 249 -8.23 -8.48 -5.31
C LEU A 249 -8.97 -7.48 -6.22
N VAL A 250 -8.24 -6.59 -6.89
CA VAL A 250 -8.82 -5.50 -7.68
C VAL A 250 -8.43 -5.65 -9.14
N GLN A 251 -9.37 -5.41 -10.03
CA GLN A 251 -9.07 -5.29 -11.47
C GLN A 251 -8.24 -4.03 -11.72
N THR A 252 -6.92 -4.17 -11.69
CA THR A 252 -6.00 -3.08 -11.95
C THR A 252 -5.00 -3.44 -13.05
N ASN A 253 -4.33 -2.41 -13.55
CA ASN A 253 -3.25 -2.58 -14.53
C ASN A 253 -1.99 -3.26 -13.98
N ILE A 254 -1.98 -3.75 -12.73
CA ILE A 254 -0.82 -4.42 -12.13
C ILE A 254 -0.48 -5.74 -12.84
N ALA A 255 -1.50 -6.42 -13.38
CA ALA A 255 -1.33 -7.64 -14.15
C ALA A 255 -1.21 -7.42 -15.68
N ARG A 256 -1.05 -6.16 -16.15
CA ARG A 256 -0.99 -5.86 -17.60
C ARG A 256 0.15 -6.57 -18.34
N ASN A 257 1.24 -6.87 -17.65
CA ASN A 257 2.40 -7.58 -18.18
C ASN A 257 2.34 -9.09 -17.90
N ALA A 258 1.24 -9.60 -17.31
CA ALA A 258 1.08 -11.02 -17.06
C ALA A 258 1.03 -11.82 -18.39
N PRO A 259 1.49 -13.07 -18.41
CA PRO A 259 1.34 -13.97 -19.55
C PRO A 259 -0.10 -13.99 -20.06
N VAL A 260 -0.28 -14.05 -21.38
CA VAL A 260 -1.60 -13.91 -22.05
C VAL A 260 -2.66 -14.87 -21.47
N LEU A 261 -2.25 -16.10 -21.13
CA LEU A 261 -3.16 -17.09 -20.53
C LEU A 261 -3.63 -16.67 -19.14
N LEU A 262 -2.73 -16.19 -18.31
CA LEU A 262 -3.01 -15.70 -16.96
C LEU A 262 -3.90 -14.45 -17.03
N ARG A 263 -3.60 -13.51 -17.93
CA ARG A 263 -4.41 -12.32 -18.17
C ARG A 263 -5.85 -12.66 -18.60
N LYS A 264 -6.02 -13.62 -19.54
CA LYS A 264 -7.35 -14.09 -19.94
C LYS A 264 -8.11 -14.77 -18.80
N ALA A 265 -7.42 -15.51 -17.94
CA ALA A 265 -8.03 -16.09 -16.75
C ALA A 265 -8.47 -14.99 -15.78
N PHE A 266 -7.65 -13.96 -15.54
CA PHE A 266 -8.04 -12.78 -14.75
C PHE A 266 -9.20 -12.01 -15.37
N ASP A 267 -9.24 -11.85 -16.68
CA ASP A 267 -10.33 -11.16 -17.40
C ASP A 267 -11.64 -11.95 -17.29
N TRP A 268 -11.61 -13.28 -17.32
CA TRP A 268 -12.82 -14.09 -17.26
C TRP A 268 -13.33 -14.31 -15.83
N PHE A 269 -12.47 -14.70 -14.89
CA PHE A 269 -12.85 -14.99 -13.51
C PHE A 269 -12.82 -13.74 -12.64
N GLY A 270 -11.99 -12.76 -12.96
CA GLY A 270 -11.85 -11.51 -12.21
C GLY A 270 -13.16 -10.72 -12.14
N ASN A 271 -13.96 -10.71 -13.21
CA ASN A 271 -15.28 -10.06 -13.24
C ASN A 271 -16.27 -10.59 -12.20
N LEU A 272 -16.03 -11.79 -11.65
CA LEU A 272 -16.91 -12.46 -10.67
C LEU A 272 -16.43 -12.29 -9.23
N ILE A 273 -15.12 -12.02 -9.01
CA ILE A 273 -14.49 -12.10 -7.68
C ILE A 273 -13.71 -10.82 -7.33
N ALA A 274 -13.23 -10.08 -8.35
CA ALA A 274 -12.43 -8.90 -8.10
C ALA A 274 -13.29 -7.67 -7.77
N LYS A 275 -12.80 -6.87 -6.84
CA LYS A 275 -13.35 -5.55 -6.51
C LYS A 275 -13.23 -4.60 -7.69
N THR A 276 -14.17 -3.68 -7.81
CA THR A 276 -14.02 -2.52 -8.69
C THR A 276 -12.94 -1.56 -8.14
N PRO A 277 -12.39 -0.62 -8.93
CA PRO A 277 -11.48 0.38 -8.43
C PRO A 277 -12.04 1.19 -7.23
N GLU A 278 -13.35 1.48 -7.25
CA GLU A 278 -14.07 2.20 -6.20
C GLU A 278 -14.09 1.41 -4.88
N GLN A 279 -14.32 0.10 -4.96
CA GLN A 279 -14.28 -0.81 -3.81
C GLN A 279 -12.83 -1.08 -3.35
N GLY A 280 -11.90 -1.21 -4.29
CA GLY A 280 -10.50 -1.44 -3.98
C GLY A 280 -9.83 -0.24 -3.27
N ALA A 281 -10.23 0.98 -3.62
CA ALA A 281 -9.72 2.19 -2.97
C ALA A 281 -10.36 2.45 -1.59
N ALA A 282 -11.45 1.76 -1.24
CA ALA A 282 -12.19 2.02 -0.01
C ALA A 282 -11.30 1.91 1.25
N THR A 283 -10.55 0.81 1.39
CA THR A 283 -9.72 0.60 2.59
C THR A 283 -8.63 1.67 2.74
N GLN A 284 -7.94 2.05 1.65
CA GLN A 284 -6.89 3.07 1.75
C GLN A 284 -7.45 4.47 2.01
N VAL A 285 -8.63 4.79 1.49
CA VAL A 285 -9.32 6.05 1.79
C VAL A 285 -9.87 6.05 3.22
N TYR A 286 -10.46 4.94 3.68
CA TYR A 286 -10.92 4.75 5.05
C TYR A 286 -9.80 4.95 6.07
N VAL A 287 -8.67 4.26 5.90
CA VAL A 287 -7.50 4.39 6.78
C VAL A 287 -6.95 5.82 6.77
N SER A 288 -6.99 6.49 5.61
CA SER A 288 -6.53 7.86 5.46
C SER A 288 -7.41 8.91 6.15
N THR A 289 -8.73 8.66 6.28
CA THR A 289 -9.68 9.73 6.55
C THR A 289 -10.64 9.49 7.70
N ASN A 290 -10.90 8.24 8.09
CA ASN A 290 -11.89 7.93 9.10
C ASN A 290 -11.51 8.51 10.46
N PRO A 291 -12.38 9.34 11.10
CA PRO A 291 -12.10 9.97 12.39
C PRO A 291 -11.90 8.96 13.53
N GLU A 292 -12.57 7.81 13.51
CA GLU A 292 -12.47 6.77 14.53
C GLU A 292 -11.05 6.13 14.57
N LEU A 293 -10.29 6.26 13.49
CA LEU A 293 -8.90 5.79 13.41
C LEU A 293 -7.87 6.84 13.87
N LYS A 294 -8.30 7.89 14.55
CA LYS A 294 -7.37 8.88 15.11
C LYS A 294 -6.42 8.21 16.11
N GLY A 295 -5.11 8.38 15.86
CA GLY A 295 -4.06 7.81 16.71
C GLY A 295 -3.81 6.31 16.48
N VAL A 296 -4.59 5.62 15.65
CA VAL A 296 -4.32 4.21 15.28
C VAL A 296 -3.06 4.16 14.43
N SER A 297 -2.07 3.38 14.86
CA SER A 297 -0.75 3.27 14.22
C SER A 297 -0.20 1.86 14.38
N GLY A 298 0.49 1.34 13.35
CA GLY A 298 1.08 0.01 13.33
C GLY A 298 0.10 -1.13 13.02
N ALA A 299 -1.14 -0.81 12.63
CA ALA A 299 -2.14 -1.81 12.27
C ALA A 299 -2.08 -2.18 10.78
N PHE A 300 -2.58 -3.39 10.48
CA PHE A 300 -2.80 -3.86 9.12
C PHE A 300 -4.31 -3.97 8.87
N PHE A 301 -4.77 -3.47 7.72
CA PHE A 301 -6.19 -3.38 7.41
C PHE A 301 -6.56 -4.21 6.20
N GLU A 302 -7.71 -4.89 6.29
CA GLU A 302 -8.42 -5.48 5.15
C GLU A 302 -9.90 -5.11 5.23
N ASP A 303 -10.52 -4.85 4.09
CA ASP A 303 -11.95 -4.57 4.00
C ASP A 303 -12.44 -3.53 5.03
N CYS A 304 -11.67 -2.41 5.16
CA CYS A 304 -11.92 -1.31 6.10
C CYS A 304 -11.87 -1.69 7.58
N ASN A 305 -11.33 -2.85 7.95
CA ASN A 305 -11.15 -3.27 9.34
C ASN A 305 -9.69 -3.60 9.63
N ALA A 306 -9.22 -3.31 10.84
CA ALA A 306 -7.95 -3.81 11.31
C ALA A 306 -8.02 -5.32 11.47
N VAL A 307 -6.96 -6.04 11.08
CA VAL A 307 -6.93 -7.50 11.11
C VAL A 307 -5.66 -8.04 11.74
N THR A 308 -5.78 -9.24 12.32
CA THR A 308 -4.67 -10.12 12.64
C THR A 308 -4.60 -11.26 11.62
N VAL A 309 -3.41 -11.78 11.39
CA VAL A 309 -3.17 -12.93 10.50
C VAL A 309 -2.41 -13.96 11.29
N SER A 310 -3.06 -15.11 11.56
CA SER A 310 -2.44 -16.26 12.22
C SER A 310 -1.79 -17.19 11.20
N GLY A 311 -1.11 -18.24 11.69
CA GLY A 311 -0.35 -19.18 10.86
C GLY A 311 1.10 -18.74 10.66
N ASN A 312 1.83 -19.49 9.85
CA ASN A 312 3.26 -19.26 9.63
C ASN A 312 3.50 -18.12 8.63
N ASN A 313 3.57 -16.88 9.15
CA ASN A 313 3.84 -15.67 8.35
C ASN A 313 4.63 -14.65 9.16
N PHE A 314 5.16 -13.62 8.48
CA PHE A 314 5.99 -12.57 9.07
C PHE A 314 5.31 -11.20 9.10
N LEU A 315 4.01 -11.12 8.88
CA LEU A 315 3.30 -9.84 8.71
C LEU A 315 3.48 -8.88 9.91
N PHE A 316 3.59 -9.43 11.11
CA PHE A 316 3.75 -8.68 12.36
C PHE A 316 5.08 -8.96 13.07
N ASP A 317 6.09 -9.46 12.35
CA ASP A 317 7.41 -9.79 12.90
C ASP A 317 8.21 -8.50 13.16
N LYS A 318 8.22 -8.05 14.40
CA LYS A 318 8.91 -6.82 14.81
C LYS A 318 10.43 -6.89 14.65
N PRO A 319 11.13 -7.98 15.01
CA PRO A 319 12.57 -8.13 14.73
C PRO A 319 12.89 -8.00 13.24
N MET A 320 12.07 -8.60 12.36
CA MET A 320 12.25 -8.47 10.92
C MET A 320 11.98 -7.05 10.44
N ALA A 321 10.98 -6.36 11.00
CA ALA A 321 10.66 -4.97 10.69
C ALA A 321 11.82 -4.02 11.06
N GLU A 322 12.42 -4.19 12.24
CA GLU A 322 13.60 -3.45 12.68
C GLU A 322 14.80 -3.70 11.76
N ARG A 323 15.08 -4.98 11.44
CA ARG A 323 16.16 -5.35 10.50
C ARG A 323 15.92 -4.74 9.11
N LEU A 324 14.69 -4.78 8.62
CA LEU A 324 14.32 -4.17 7.33
C LEU A 324 14.62 -2.68 7.33
N TRP A 325 14.29 -1.97 8.39
CA TRP A 325 14.59 -0.55 8.53
C TRP A 325 16.09 -0.29 8.43
N ILE A 326 16.90 -0.98 9.24
CA ILE A 326 18.37 -0.81 9.28
C ILE A 326 18.97 -1.06 7.90
N VAL A 327 18.60 -2.16 7.23
CA VAL A 327 19.10 -2.49 5.90
C VAL A 327 18.66 -1.45 4.86
N SER A 328 17.39 -1.01 4.91
CA SER A 328 16.90 0.02 3.98
C SER A 328 17.61 1.36 4.19
N GLU A 329 17.87 1.73 5.44
CA GLU A 329 18.61 2.94 5.80
C GLU A 329 20.07 2.87 5.32
N GLU A 330 20.74 1.72 5.49
CA GLU A 330 22.11 1.52 4.98
C GLU A 330 22.17 1.63 3.46
N MET A 331 21.21 1.03 2.76
CA MET A 331 21.14 1.04 1.30
C MET A 331 20.82 2.42 0.70
N THR A 332 20.19 3.29 1.48
CA THR A 332 19.69 4.59 1.00
C THR A 332 20.27 5.79 1.77
N ARG A 333 21.26 5.57 2.61
CA ARG A 333 21.81 6.55 3.57
C ARG A 333 22.11 7.92 2.95
N ASP A 334 22.73 7.95 1.78
CA ASP A 334 23.14 9.19 1.10
C ASP A 334 21.97 10.05 0.61
N TYR A 335 20.75 9.49 0.62
CA TYR A 335 19.55 10.12 0.09
C TYR A 335 18.56 10.55 1.19
N LEU A 336 18.80 10.11 2.42
CA LEU A 336 17.95 10.42 3.54
C LEU A 336 18.22 11.80 4.13
N ILE A 337 17.34 12.28 4.94
CA ILE A 337 17.49 13.49 5.74
C ILE A 337 17.26 13.16 7.21
N ASP A 338 17.98 13.82 8.11
CA ASP A 338 17.76 13.68 9.54
C ASP A 338 16.41 14.27 9.93
N TRP A 339 15.56 13.48 10.58
CA TRP A 339 14.25 13.90 11.08
C TRP A 339 13.92 13.36 12.47
N VAL A 340 14.82 12.53 13.04
CA VAL A 340 14.76 11.98 14.42
C VAL A 340 15.55 12.88 15.35
#